data_ccef8b14666fd9254b3cbd355ec6b716
#
_entry.id   ccef8b14666fd9254b3cbd355ec6b716
#
_cell.length_a   1.000
_cell.length_b   1.000
_cell.length_c   1.000
_cell.angle_alpha   90.00
_cell.angle_beta   90.00
_cell.angle_gamma   90.00
#
_symmetry.space_group_name_H-M   'P 1'
#
loop_
_entity.id
_entity.type
_entity.pdbx_description
1 polymer ?
#
loop_
_entity_poly.entity_id
_entity_poly.type
_entity_poly.pdbx_seq_one_letter_code
_entity_poly.pdbx_strand_id
1 'polypeptide(L)'
;SRLIDLYEASLQQDAHIRSVIETLESQILGDRYMLAKINEKGKYVKDVEETQKIQGSQFDKMIKGIVESKLYGYTLLEILPDINPLTGKLSHINIVERRNVLPDQKVVLRRQGIWLPNWDVTSPVYKNNYVLISSGDLGLFSATTPLILAKKFTMANYVNFSHTYGQPIIHGKTVSENNADRKRLANDIANAAQNKVIVTGLEDEMDIKAFTMSNSEKIYTGLIELVNSEVSNLILGSESMAGGMQSYVGSTKAHQDIFRDRIE
;
A
#
# COMPACT_ATOMS: atom_id res chain seq x y z
N SER A 1 -1.34 18.71 2.72
CA SER A 1 -1.83 18.19 4.03
C SER A 1 -0.88 17.11 4.54
N ARG A 2 -0.40 17.21 5.80
CA ARG A 2 0.51 16.20 6.40
C ARG A 2 -0.06 14.77 6.35
N LEU A 3 -1.39 14.65 6.41
CA LEU A 3 -2.08 13.36 6.34
C LEU A 3 -1.90 12.72 4.95
N ILE A 4 -2.10 13.47 3.88
CA ILE A 4 -1.90 12.97 2.50
C ILE A 4 -0.43 12.59 2.28
N ASP A 5 0.52 13.39 2.80
CA ASP A 5 1.95 13.06 2.71
C ASP A 5 2.27 11.72 3.39
N LEU A 6 1.63 11.45 4.54
CA LEU A 6 1.79 10.19 5.26
C LEU A 6 1.21 9.00 4.48
N TYR A 7 0.03 9.16 3.88
CA TYR A 7 -0.58 8.12 3.04
C TYR A 7 0.31 7.80 1.84
N GLU A 8 0.76 8.81 1.11
CA GLU A 8 1.64 8.63 -0.05
C GLU A 8 2.98 7.98 0.33
N ALA A 9 3.59 8.41 1.45
CA ALA A 9 4.82 7.78 1.95
C ALA A 9 4.60 6.30 2.33
N SER A 10 3.44 5.97 2.90
CA SER A 10 3.11 4.59 3.24
C SER A 10 2.95 3.72 1.99
N LEU A 11 2.27 4.24 0.96
CA LEU A 11 2.10 3.57 -0.33
C LEU A 11 3.42 3.32 -1.05
N GLN A 12 4.28 4.33 -1.11
CA GLN A 12 5.55 4.22 -1.82
C GLN A 12 6.52 3.23 -1.18
N GLN A 13 6.40 3.02 0.12
CA GLN A 13 7.36 2.24 0.89
C GLN A 13 6.90 0.83 1.26
N ASP A 14 5.67 0.43 0.95
CA ASP A 14 5.15 -0.90 1.22
C ASP A 14 4.68 -1.58 -0.06
N ALA A 15 5.40 -2.64 -0.45
CA ALA A 15 5.13 -3.37 -1.68
C ALA A 15 3.77 -4.09 -1.65
N HIS A 16 3.34 -4.56 -0.47
CA HIS A 16 2.09 -5.32 -0.36
C HIS A 16 0.86 -4.43 -0.61
N ILE A 17 0.78 -3.27 0.08
CA ILE A 17 -0.36 -2.35 -0.14
C ILE A 17 -0.41 -1.86 -1.59
N ARG A 18 0.75 -1.62 -2.19
CA ARG A 18 0.82 -1.22 -3.60
C ARG A 18 0.25 -2.29 -4.52
N SER A 19 0.64 -3.56 -4.32
CA SER A 19 0.11 -4.69 -5.08
C SER A 19 -1.40 -4.86 -4.90
N VAL A 20 -1.91 -4.69 -3.68
CA VAL A 20 -3.34 -4.76 -3.36
C VAL A 20 -4.13 -3.67 -4.10
N ILE A 21 -3.61 -2.44 -4.14
CA ILE A 21 -4.25 -1.33 -4.87
C ILE A 21 -4.22 -1.56 -6.37
N GLU A 22 -3.09 -1.99 -6.93
CA GLU A 22 -2.97 -2.32 -8.35
C GLU A 22 -3.94 -3.45 -8.75
N THR A 23 -4.15 -4.42 -7.87
CA THR A 23 -5.14 -5.49 -8.06
C THR A 23 -6.56 -4.93 -8.09
N LEU A 24 -6.91 -4.07 -7.11
CA LEU A 24 -8.21 -3.40 -7.06
C LEU A 24 -8.49 -2.57 -8.33
N GLU A 25 -7.53 -1.73 -8.72
CA GLU A 25 -7.65 -0.90 -9.92
C GLU A 25 -7.81 -1.76 -11.18
N SER A 26 -7.01 -2.81 -11.32
CA SER A 26 -7.06 -3.70 -12.48
C SER A 26 -8.38 -4.44 -12.61
N GLN A 27 -8.96 -4.88 -11.49
CA GLN A 27 -10.26 -5.55 -11.49
C GLN A 27 -11.39 -4.60 -11.89
N ILE A 28 -11.40 -3.39 -11.34
CA ILE A 28 -12.42 -2.40 -11.63
C ILE A 28 -12.33 -1.91 -13.08
N LEU A 29 -11.12 -1.65 -13.59
CA LEU A 29 -10.91 -1.24 -14.97
C LEU A 29 -11.12 -2.37 -15.97
N GLY A 30 -11.03 -3.63 -15.54
CA GLY A 30 -11.31 -4.81 -16.36
C GLY A 30 -12.82 -5.03 -16.64
N ASP A 31 -13.69 -4.46 -15.81
CA ASP A 31 -15.13 -4.54 -16.01
C ASP A 31 -15.59 -3.63 -17.17
N ARG A 32 -16.59 -4.10 -17.91
CA ARG A 32 -17.14 -3.34 -19.03
C ARG A 32 -18.26 -2.43 -18.54
N TYR A 33 -18.01 -1.14 -18.50
CA TYR A 33 -19.03 -0.15 -18.20
C TYR A 33 -19.88 0.17 -19.43
N MET A 34 -21.20 0.33 -19.22
CA MET A 34 -22.14 0.73 -20.26
C MET A 34 -23.08 1.78 -19.70
N LEU A 35 -23.29 2.84 -20.47
CA LEU A 35 -24.36 3.80 -20.20
C LEU A 35 -25.71 3.17 -20.50
N ALA A 36 -26.69 3.44 -19.65
CA ALA A 36 -28.05 3.04 -19.85
C ALA A 36 -28.96 4.25 -19.75
N LYS A 37 -29.94 4.32 -20.63
CA LYS A 37 -31.03 5.30 -20.54
C LYS A 37 -32.33 4.62 -20.14
N ILE A 38 -33.20 5.36 -19.48
CA ILE A 38 -34.51 4.88 -19.07
C ILE A 38 -35.46 5.06 -20.26
N ASN A 39 -36.08 3.98 -20.71
CA ASN A 39 -37.11 4.03 -21.76
C ASN A 39 -38.44 4.52 -21.20
N GLU A 40 -39.43 4.74 -22.10
CA GLU A 40 -40.78 5.20 -21.75
C GLU A 40 -41.52 4.26 -20.77
N LYS A 41 -41.07 3.00 -20.65
CA LYS A 41 -41.61 1.98 -19.73
C LYS A 41 -40.87 1.91 -18.40
N GLY A 42 -39.96 2.85 -18.12
CA GLY A 42 -39.19 2.89 -16.90
C GLY A 42 -38.06 1.81 -16.80
N LYS A 43 -37.72 1.13 -17.90
CA LYS A 43 -36.66 0.11 -17.91
C LYS A 43 -35.36 0.68 -18.43
N TYR A 44 -34.25 0.25 -17.82
CA TYR A 44 -32.92 0.55 -18.31
C TYR A 44 -32.62 -0.15 -19.64
N VAL A 45 -32.23 0.60 -20.65
CA VAL A 45 -31.82 0.10 -21.96
C VAL A 45 -30.40 0.62 -22.24
N LYS A 46 -29.54 -0.27 -22.69
CA LYS A 46 -28.16 0.05 -23.03
C LYS A 46 -28.09 1.11 -24.12
N ASP A 47 -27.31 2.15 -23.89
CA ASP A 47 -27.01 3.18 -24.88
C ASP A 47 -25.61 2.96 -25.45
N VAL A 48 -25.52 2.24 -26.55
CA VAL A 48 -24.26 1.87 -27.18
C VAL A 48 -23.54 3.07 -27.75
N GLU A 49 -24.28 4.01 -28.36
CA GLU A 49 -23.68 5.19 -28.99
C GLU A 49 -23.03 6.12 -27.94
N GLU A 50 -23.75 6.44 -26.86
CA GLU A 50 -23.22 7.26 -25.79
C GLU A 50 -22.11 6.54 -25.04
N THR A 51 -22.19 5.22 -24.86
CA THR A 51 -21.14 4.41 -24.26
C THR A 51 -19.83 4.52 -25.06
N GLN A 52 -19.88 4.43 -26.38
CA GLN A 52 -18.69 4.55 -27.25
C GLN A 52 -18.03 5.93 -27.17
N LYS A 53 -18.81 6.99 -26.92
CA LYS A 53 -18.27 8.36 -26.79
C LYS A 53 -17.44 8.54 -25.50
N ILE A 54 -17.82 7.86 -24.43
CA ILE A 54 -17.13 7.99 -23.15
C ILE A 54 -15.99 6.98 -22.96
N GLN A 55 -16.02 5.83 -23.67
CA GLN A 55 -14.98 4.81 -23.56
C GLN A 55 -13.60 5.36 -23.99
N GLY A 56 -12.59 5.09 -23.17
CA GLY A 56 -11.19 5.47 -23.45
C GLY A 56 -10.41 5.84 -22.20
N SER A 57 -9.16 6.22 -22.40
CA SER A 57 -8.22 6.50 -21.31
C SER A 57 -8.66 7.61 -20.34
N GLN A 58 -9.52 8.54 -20.78
CA GLN A 58 -10.03 9.59 -19.90
C GLN A 58 -11.13 9.05 -18.96
N PHE A 59 -11.94 8.12 -19.45
CA PHE A 59 -12.92 7.41 -18.62
C PHE A 59 -12.20 6.54 -17.58
N ASP A 60 -11.15 5.83 -17.96
CA ASP A 60 -10.34 5.03 -17.05
C ASP A 60 -9.74 5.90 -15.93
N LYS A 61 -9.26 7.10 -16.26
CA LYS A 61 -8.78 8.08 -15.25
C LYS A 61 -9.89 8.52 -14.30
N MET A 62 -11.11 8.71 -14.80
CA MET A 62 -12.24 9.08 -13.97
C MET A 62 -12.59 7.96 -13.00
N ILE A 63 -12.68 6.72 -13.47
CA ILE A 63 -12.91 5.54 -12.65
C ILE A 63 -11.80 5.39 -11.59
N LYS A 64 -10.54 5.53 -12.01
CA LYS A 64 -9.41 5.53 -11.06
C LYS A 64 -9.57 6.59 -9.98
N GLY A 65 -9.94 7.81 -10.31
CA GLY A 65 -10.20 8.88 -9.35
C GLY A 65 -11.33 8.55 -8.38
N ILE A 66 -12.39 7.86 -8.84
CA ILE A 66 -13.49 7.38 -7.99
C ILE A 66 -12.98 6.34 -6.99
N VAL A 67 -12.22 5.35 -7.44
CA VAL A 67 -11.60 4.34 -6.57
C VAL A 67 -10.69 4.99 -5.53
N GLU A 68 -9.82 5.87 -5.99
CA GLU A 68 -8.91 6.59 -5.10
C GLU A 68 -9.66 7.45 -4.06
N SER A 69 -10.88 7.91 -4.35
CA SER A 69 -11.68 8.65 -3.36
C SER A 69 -12.03 7.79 -2.14
N LYS A 70 -12.25 6.50 -2.31
CA LYS A 70 -12.46 5.55 -1.22
C LYS A 70 -11.18 5.34 -0.39
N LEU A 71 -10.03 5.33 -1.05
CA LEU A 71 -8.75 5.11 -0.40
C LEU A 71 -8.31 6.33 0.42
N TYR A 72 -8.40 7.53 -0.16
CA TYR A 72 -7.96 8.80 0.45
C TYR A 72 -9.06 9.56 1.20
N GLY A 73 -10.33 9.14 1.08
CA GLY A 73 -11.49 9.84 1.62
C GLY A 73 -12.10 10.88 0.65
N TYR A 74 -11.34 11.34 -0.34
CA TYR A 74 -11.82 12.25 -1.38
C TYR A 74 -10.93 12.26 -2.61
N THR A 75 -11.52 12.67 -3.73
CA THR A 75 -10.82 13.02 -4.97
C THR A 75 -11.52 14.16 -5.66
N LEU A 76 -10.78 15.15 -6.13
CA LEU A 76 -11.29 16.22 -6.97
C LEU A 76 -10.85 15.98 -8.41
N LEU A 77 -11.81 15.79 -9.28
CA LEU A 77 -11.60 15.66 -10.72
C LEU A 77 -11.80 17.02 -11.39
N GLU A 78 -10.87 17.39 -12.24
CA GLU A 78 -11.00 18.53 -13.15
C GLU A 78 -11.33 18.01 -14.53
N ILE A 79 -12.44 18.48 -15.10
CA ILE A 79 -12.92 18.14 -16.43
C ILE A 79 -12.68 19.32 -17.33
N LEU A 80 -11.70 19.21 -18.22
CA LEU A 80 -11.39 20.25 -19.18
C LEU A 80 -12.22 19.98 -20.46
N PRO A 81 -12.94 20.99 -20.98
CA PRO A 81 -13.71 20.82 -22.22
C PRO A 81 -12.74 20.51 -23.38
N ASP A 82 -13.15 19.60 -24.23
CA ASP A 82 -12.42 19.34 -25.47
C ASP A 82 -12.47 20.59 -26.37
N ILE A 83 -11.34 20.90 -27.00
CA ILE A 83 -11.22 22.02 -27.93
C ILE A 83 -12.12 21.80 -29.17
N ASN A 84 -12.45 20.55 -29.46
CA ASN A 84 -13.30 20.20 -30.59
C ASN A 84 -14.65 19.60 -30.12
N PRO A 85 -15.69 20.45 -29.92
CA PRO A 85 -17.00 20.00 -29.47
C PRO A 85 -17.73 19.07 -30.44
N LEU A 86 -17.24 18.93 -31.68
CA LEU A 86 -17.84 18.06 -32.70
C LEU A 86 -17.53 16.58 -32.50
N THR A 87 -16.47 16.23 -31.74
CA THR A 87 -16.11 14.84 -31.53
C THR A 87 -16.97 14.14 -30.48
N GLY A 88 -17.63 14.89 -29.61
CA GLY A 88 -18.46 14.35 -28.52
C GLY A 88 -17.73 13.42 -27.55
N LYS A 89 -16.39 13.35 -27.64
CA LYS A 89 -15.59 12.50 -26.74
C LYS A 89 -15.48 13.14 -25.37
N LEU A 90 -15.29 12.27 -24.36
CA LEU A 90 -15.05 12.70 -23.00
C LEU A 90 -13.82 13.64 -22.97
N SER A 91 -13.99 14.81 -22.36
CA SER A 91 -12.99 15.84 -22.22
C SER A 91 -11.74 15.32 -21.46
N HIS A 92 -10.68 16.10 -21.47
CA HIS A 92 -9.49 15.76 -20.71
C HIS A 92 -9.77 15.81 -19.20
N ILE A 93 -9.46 14.71 -18.49
CA ILE A 93 -9.68 14.58 -17.05
C ILE A 93 -8.34 14.63 -16.32
N ASN A 94 -8.25 15.49 -15.32
CA ASN A 94 -7.14 15.55 -14.38
C ASN A 94 -7.61 15.24 -12.96
N ILE A 95 -6.80 14.50 -12.21
CA ILE A 95 -6.97 14.38 -10.77
C ILE A 95 -6.19 15.55 -10.14
N VAL A 96 -6.90 16.44 -9.47
CA VAL A 96 -6.28 17.59 -8.79
C VAL A 96 -5.46 17.06 -7.61
N GLU A 97 -4.27 17.62 -7.43
CA GLU A 97 -3.38 17.22 -6.35
C GLU A 97 -4.05 17.38 -4.98
N ARG A 98 -4.24 16.28 -4.27
CA ARG A 98 -5.02 16.21 -3.02
C ARG A 98 -4.51 17.15 -1.93
N ARG A 99 -3.19 17.42 -1.90
CA ARG A 99 -2.59 18.37 -0.95
C ARG A 99 -3.16 19.78 -1.05
N ASN A 100 -3.63 20.14 -2.23
CA ASN A 100 -4.15 21.45 -2.54
C ASN A 100 -5.67 21.56 -2.40
N VAL A 101 -6.36 20.46 -2.11
CA VAL A 101 -7.82 20.41 -1.98
C VAL A 101 -8.23 20.44 -0.52
N LEU A 102 -9.19 21.31 -0.19
CA LEU A 102 -9.91 21.33 1.08
C LEU A 102 -11.34 20.83 0.83
N PRO A 103 -11.62 19.53 1.02
CA PRO A 103 -12.89 18.92 0.62
C PRO A 103 -14.09 19.52 1.35
N ASP A 104 -13.96 19.82 2.66
CA ASP A 104 -15.04 20.38 3.49
C ASP A 104 -15.45 21.78 3.03
N GLN A 105 -14.49 22.57 2.58
CA GLN A 105 -14.71 23.94 2.10
C GLN A 105 -14.96 24.00 0.59
N LYS A 106 -14.75 22.89 -0.11
CA LYS A 106 -14.84 22.78 -1.58
C LYS A 106 -13.97 23.80 -2.31
N VAL A 107 -12.75 23.99 -1.81
CA VAL A 107 -11.77 24.94 -2.33
C VAL A 107 -10.50 24.26 -2.75
N VAL A 108 -9.87 24.78 -3.81
CA VAL A 108 -8.52 24.44 -4.23
C VAL A 108 -7.57 25.55 -3.83
N LEU A 109 -6.54 25.22 -3.08
CA LEU A 109 -5.49 26.15 -2.70
C LEU A 109 -4.54 26.37 -3.87
N ARG A 110 -4.26 27.63 -4.22
CA ARG A 110 -3.29 27.94 -5.28
C ARG A 110 -1.87 27.52 -4.94
N ARG A 111 -1.49 27.65 -3.67
CA ARG A 111 -0.18 27.24 -3.16
C ARG A 111 -0.27 27.02 -1.65
N GLN A 112 0.38 25.97 -1.16
CA GLN A 112 0.47 25.74 0.28
C GLN A 112 1.17 26.93 0.98
N GLY A 113 0.55 27.43 2.04
CA GLY A 113 1.14 28.45 2.91
C GLY A 113 1.11 29.89 2.40
N ILE A 114 0.47 30.19 1.27
CA ILE A 114 0.34 31.54 0.75
C ILE A 114 -1.12 31.99 0.80
N TRP A 115 -1.37 33.16 1.36
CA TRP A 115 -2.67 33.87 1.38
C TRP A 115 -3.02 34.44 0.00
N LEU A 116 -3.21 33.54 -0.98
CA LEU A 116 -3.79 33.92 -2.27
C LEU A 116 -5.27 33.51 -2.29
N PRO A 117 -6.12 34.21 -3.05
CA PRO A 117 -7.52 33.80 -3.18
C PRO A 117 -7.59 32.36 -3.70
N ASN A 118 -8.24 31.50 -2.93
CA ASN A 118 -8.47 30.11 -3.26
C ASN A 118 -9.53 30.02 -4.36
N TRP A 119 -9.52 28.91 -5.09
CA TRP A 119 -10.54 28.63 -6.08
C TRP A 119 -11.70 27.87 -5.43
N ASP A 120 -12.85 28.53 -5.36
CA ASP A 120 -14.10 27.90 -4.97
C ASP A 120 -14.64 27.11 -6.17
N VAL A 121 -14.60 25.78 -6.09
CA VAL A 121 -15.05 24.89 -7.17
C VAL A 121 -16.57 24.88 -7.34
N THR A 122 -17.30 25.44 -6.38
CA THR A 122 -18.77 25.58 -6.46
C THR A 122 -19.20 26.88 -7.15
N SER A 123 -18.26 27.79 -7.38
CA SER A 123 -18.51 29.04 -8.11
C SER A 123 -19.15 28.77 -9.48
N PRO A 124 -20.09 29.59 -9.95
CA PRO A 124 -20.72 29.46 -11.26
C PRO A 124 -19.71 29.32 -12.43
N VAL A 125 -18.53 29.92 -12.29
CA VAL A 125 -17.46 29.86 -13.28
C VAL A 125 -16.84 28.49 -13.39
N TYR A 126 -16.76 27.75 -12.29
CA TYR A 126 -16.03 26.47 -12.20
C TYR A 126 -16.93 25.27 -11.99
N LYS A 127 -18.22 25.46 -11.71
CA LYS A 127 -19.19 24.41 -11.34
C LYS A 127 -19.23 23.22 -12.29
N ASN A 128 -19.04 23.46 -13.58
CA ASN A 128 -19.08 22.42 -14.60
C ASN A 128 -17.72 21.78 -14.92
N ASN A 129 -16.64 22.34 -14.34
CA ASN A 129 -15.28 21.89 -14.61
C ASN A 129 -14.72 20.98 -13.51
N TYR A 130 -15.38 20.96 -12.35
CA TYR A 130 -14.88 20.20 -11.20
C TYR A 130 -15.93 19.26 -10.63
N VAL A 131 -15.53 18.03 -10.34
CA VAL A 131 -16.35 17.03 -9.64
C VAL A 131 -15.61 16.60 -8.39
N LEU A 132 -16.13 16.98 -7.22
CA LEU A 132 -15.63 16.52 -5.94
C LEU A 132 -16.36 15.23 -5.55
N ILE A 133 -15.60 14.15 -5.40
CA ILE A 133 -16.05 12.87 -4.90
C ILE A 133 -15.49 12.71 -3.50
N SER A 134 -16.34 12.52 -2.51
CA SER A 134 -15.94 12.37 -1.12
C SER A 134 -16.78 11.29 -0.45
N SER A 135 -16.13 10.38 0.28
CA SER A 135 -16.78 9.38 1.12
C SER A 135 -17.29 9.97 2.45
N GLY A 136 -16.90 11.19 2.78
CA GLY A 136 -17.25 11.84 4.05
C GLY A 136 -16.41 11.37 5.25
N ASP A 137 -15.40 10.55 5.01
CA ASP A 137 -14.45 10.04 5.99
C ASP A 137 -12.98 10.30 5.58
N LEU A 138 -12.02 9.77 6.35
CA LEU A 138 -10.60 9.90 6.07
C LEU A 138 -10.07 8.86 5.07
N GLY A 139 -10.95 8.03 4.51
CA GLY A 139 -10.61 6.96 3.59
C GLY A 139 -9.97 5.73 4.26
N LEU A 140 -9.82 4.66 3.48
CA LEU A 140 -9.27 3.39 3.97
C LEU A 140 -7.81 3.52 4.42
N PHE A 141 -7.06 4.49 3.89
CA PHE A 141 -5.67 4.70 4.30
C PHE A 141 -5.54 5.17 5.75
N SER A 142 -6.58 5.74 6.34
CA SER A 142 -6.59 6.08 7.77
C SER A 142 -6.45 4.84 8.66
N ALA A 143 -7.04 3.73 8.26
CA ALA A 143 -6.97 2.46 8.98
C ALA A 143 -5.71 1.63 8.60
N THR A 144 -5.27 1.66 7.33
CA THR A 144 -4.11 0.88 6.89
C THR A 144 -2.77 1.49 7.32
N THR A 145 -2.67 2.81 7.40
CA THR A 145 -1.40 3.50 7.73
C THR A 145 -0.78 3.06 9.06
N PRO A 146 -1.52 2.96 10.17
CA PRO A 146 -0.97 2.46 11.44
C PRO A 146 -0.45 1.02 11.33
N LEU A 147 -1.13 0.17 10.58
CA LEU A 147 -0.73 -1.23 10.34
C LEU A 147 0.59 -1.30 9.56
N ILE A 148 0.73 -0.48 8.52
CA ILE A 148 1.96 -0.39 7.73
C ILE A 148 3.12 0.12 8.57
N LEU A 149 2.89 1.11 9.43
CA LEU A 149 3.92 1.60 10.35
C LEU A 149 4.36 0.51 11.33
N ALA A 150 3.42 -0.23 11.93
CA ALA A 150 3.73 -1.36 12.81
C ALA A 150 4.55 -2.42 12.07
N LYS A 151 4.19 -2.78 10.84
CA LYS A 151 4.95 -3.70 9.99
C LYS A 151 6.39 -3.21 9.75
N LYS A 152 6.59 -1.93 9.44
CA LYS A 152 7.92 -1.35 9.22
C LYS A 152 8.81 -1.43 10.47
N PHE A 153 8.26 -1.08 11.63
CA PHE A 153 8.98 -1.23 12.90
C PHE A 153 9.33 -2.70 13.17
N THR A 154 8.43 -3.62 12.88
CA THR A 154 8.67 -5.05 13.02
C THR A 154 9.79 -5.53 12.11
N MET A 155 9.79 -5.10 10.84
CA MET A 155 10.87 -5.43 9.90
C MET A 155 12.22 -4.88 10.35
N ALA A 156 12.27 -3.63 10.83
CA ALA A 156 13.50 -3.04 11.35
C ALA A 156 14.03 -3.81 12.57
N ASN A 157 13.14 -4.18 13.50
CA ASN A 157 13.51 -4.98 14.67
C ASN A 157 13.98 -6.39 14.27
N TYR A 158 13.36 -7.00 13.26
CA TYR A 158 13.76 -8.30 12.76
C TYR A 158 15.15 -8.28 12.13
N VAL A 159 15.48 -7.24 11.37
CA VAL A 159 16.83 -7.03 10.84
C VAL A 159 17.85 -6.88 11.97
N ASN A 160 17.57 -6.04 12.97
CA ASN A 160 18.45 -5.87 14.14
C ASN A 160 18.60 -7.17 14.93
N PHE A 161 17.52 -7.90 15.12
CA PHE A 161 17.54 -9.21 15.77
C PHE A 161 18.42 -10.21 14.98
N SER A 162 18.25 -10.26 13.67
CA SER A 162 19.04 -11.12 12.78
C SER A 162 20.55 -10.76 12.84
N HIS A 163 20.89 -9.48 12.89
CA HIS A 163 22.27 -9.03 13.06
C HIS A 163 22.86 -9.43 14.41
N THR A 164 22.07 -9.30 15.49
CA THR A 164 22.55 -9.55 16.84
C THR A 164 22.67 -11.04 17.16
N TYR A 165 21.70 -11.82 16.72
CA TYR A 165 21.56 -13.24 17.10
C TYR A 165 21.79 -14.22 15.94
N GLY A 166 21.90 -13.73 14.71
CA GLY A 166 22.16 -14.54 13.52
C GLY A 166 23.58 -15.11 13.45
N GLN A 167 24.50 -14.57 14.25
CA GLN A 167 25.85 -15.08 14.35
C GLN A 167 26.00 -15.90 15.63
N PRO A 168 26.62 -17.09 15.56
CA PRO A 168 26.89 -17.87 16.76
C PRO A 168 27.86 -17.15 17.69
N ILE A 169 27.55 -17.17 18.98
CA ILE A 169 28.48 -16.67 20.01
C ILE A 169 29.51 -17.76 20.29
N ILE A 170 30.74 -17.46 20.04
CA ILE A 170 31.87 -18.37 20.33
C ILE A 170 32.37 -18.01 21.71
N HIS A 171 32.29 -18.98 22.63
CA HIS A 171 32.72 -18.84 23.99
C HIS A 171 34.04 -19.65 24.19
N GLY A 172 35.14 -18.97 24.35
CA GLY A 172 36.41 -19.61 24.68
C GLY A 172 36.67 -19.61 26.19
N LYS A 173 37.13 -20.72 26.73
CA LYS A 173 37.59 -20.86 28.10
C LYS A 173 39.08 -21.23 28.08
N THR A 174 39.87 -20.64 28.95
CA THR A 174 41.27 -21.01 29.20
C THR A 174 41.53 -21.07 30.69
N VAL A 175 42.36 -21.97 31.12
CA VAL A 175 42.78 -22.12 32.51
C VAL A 175 43.85 -21.07 32.87
N SER A 176 44.50 -20.49 31.85
CA SER A 176 45.52 -19.46 32.09
C SER A 176 44.94 -18.16 32.61
N GLU A 177 45.49 -17.67 33.72
CA GLU A 177 45.16 -16.34 34.27
C GLU A 177 45.96 -15.21 33.57
N ASN A 178 46.88 -15.55 32.69
CA ASN A 178 47.73 -14.58 31.99
C ASN A 178 46.94 -13.85 30.89
N ASN A 179 46.98 -12.53 30.92
CA ASN A 179 46.30 -11.68 29.93
C ASN A 179 46.82 -11.89 28.49
N ALA A 180 48.06 -12.31 28.30
CA ALA A 180 48.63 -12.57 27.00
C ALA A 180 47.97 -13.83 26.35
N ASP A 181 47.78 -14.86 27.14
CA ASP A 181 47.15 -16.10 26.66
C ASP A 181 45.65 -15.91 26.36
N ARG A 182 44.95 -15.13 27.20
CA ARG A 182 43.55 -14.75 26.94
C ARG A 182 43.40 -13.94 25.65
N LYS A 183 44.31 -13.00 25.37
CA LYS A 183 44.32 -12.22 24.12
C LYS A 183 44.67 -13.11 22.92
N ARG A 184 45.58 -14.06 23.07
CA ARG A 184 45.91 -15.03 22.02
C ARG A 184 44.68 -15.85 21.67
N LEU A 185 44.02 -16.46 22.66
CA LEU A 185 42.78 -17.24 22.44
C LEU A 185 41.68 -16.42 21.79
N ALA A 186 41.47 -15.17 22.22
CA ALA A 186 40.50 -14.28 21.61
C ALA A 186 40.80 -14.00 20.13
N ASN A 187 42.09 -13.77 19.78
CA ASN A 187 42.53 -13.57 18.40
C ASN A 187 42.37 -14.84 17.57
N ASP A 188 42.68 -16.01 18.14
CA ASP A 188 42.57 -17.30 17.48
C ASP A 188 41.11 -17.61 17.18
N ILE A 189 40.17 -17.30 18.10
CA ILE A 189 38.75 -17.40 17.91
C ILE A 189 38.26 -16.43 16.82
N ALA A 190 38.72 -15.18 16.83
CA ALA A 190 38.33 -14.19 15.82
C ALA A 190 38.80 -14.59 14.41
N ASN A 191 40.03 -15.09 14.29
CA ASN A 191 40.61 -15.61 13.05
C ASN A 191 39.89 -16.88 12.58
N ALA A 192 39.51 -17.74 13.51
CA ALA A 192 38.78 -18.98 13.22
C ALA A 192 37.36 -18.70 12.70
N ALA A 193 36.68 -17.69 13.21
CA ALA A 193 35.39 -17.25 12.71
C ALA A 193 35.43 -16.85 11.22
N GLN A 194 36.58 -16.29 10.78
CA GLN A 194 36.81 -15.94 9.36
C GLN A 194 37.23 -17.13 8.51
N ASN A 195 38.16 -17.98 9.04
CA ASN A 195 38.80 -19.05 8.27
C ASN A 195 38.18 -20.45 8.46
N LYS A 196 37.18 -20.58 9.34
CA LYS A 196 36.48 -21.85 9.68
C LYS A 196 37.42 -22.96 10.19
N VAL A 197 38.63 -22.59 10.69
CA VAL A 197 39.58 -23.51 11.24
C VAL A 197 40.03 -23.01 12.63
N ILE A 198 39.97 -23.87 13.61
CA ILE A 198 40.36 -23.58 14.98
C ILE A 198 41.37 -24.62 15.41
N VAL A 199 42.44 -24.18 15.99
CA VAL A 199 43.44 -25.01 16.68
C VAL A 199 43.52 -24.56 18.14
N THR A 200 43.02 -25.40 19.04
CA THR A 200 43.07 -25.13 20.50
C THR A 200 44.19 -25.90 21.16
N GLY A 201 44.75 -25.36 22.24
CA GLY A 201 45.67 -26.07 23.13
C GLY A 201 44.91 -27.14 23.95
N LEU A 202 45.68 -28.06 24.57
CA LEU A 202 45.10 -29.13 25.39
C LEU A 202 44.30 -28.66 26.61
N GLU A 203 44.54 -27.39 27.03
CA GLU A 203 43.88 -26.76 28.19
C GLU A 203 42.83 -25.71 27.81
N ASP A 204 42.65 -25.46 26.53
CA ASP A 204 41.67 -24.50 26.00
C ASP A 204 40.40 -25.22 25.53
N GLU A 205 39.27 -24.80 26.05
CA GLU A 205 37.96 -25.33 25.66
C GLU A 205 37.19 -24.27 24.86
N MET A 206 36.54 -24.67 23.78
CA MET A 206 35.72 -23.80 22.97
C MET A 206 34.33 -24.36 22.82
N ASP A 207 33.33 -23.55 23.13
CA ASP A 207 31.93 -23.87 23.02
C ASP A 207 31.27 -22.91 22.03
N ILE A 208 30.63 -23.46 20.99
CA ILE A 208 29.89 -22.67 19.99
C ILE A 208 28.42 -22.66 20.42
N LYS A 209 27.97 -21.57 20.99
CA LYS A 209 26.58 -21.38 21.34
C LYS A 209 25.81 -20.77 20.17
N ALA A 210 25.14 -21.63 19.40
CA ALA A 210 24.18 -21.19 18.44
C ALA A 210 22.87 -20.83 19.16
N PHE A 211 22.39 -19.62 18.97
CA PHE A 211 21.05 -19.27 19.42
C PHE A 211 20.00 -20.05 18.61
N THR A 212 19.17 -20.81 19.31
CA THR A 212 18.06 -21.53 18.65
C THR A 212 16.93 -20.54 18.35
N MET A 213 16.89 -20.06 17.11
CA MET A 213 15.96 -19.00 16.64
C MET A 213 14.50 -19.45 16.48
N SER A 214 14.17 -20.73 16.68
CA SER A 214 12.97 -21.39 16.17
C SER A 214 11.63 -20.76 16.54
N ASN A 215 11.53 -19.95 17.60
CA ASN A 215 10.27 -19.31 17.98
C ASN A 215 10.28 -17.78 17.83
N SER A 216 11.44 -17.14 17.92
CA SER A 216 11.52 -15.68 17.82
C SER A 216 11.27 -15.18 16.39
N GLU A 217 11.69 -15.91 15.38
CA GLU A 217 11.44 -15.60 13.97
C GLU A 217 9.94 -15.60 13.66
N LYS A 218 9.19 -16.56 14.20
CA LYS A 218 7.74 -16.68 13.98
C LYS A 218 6.94 -15.50 14.51
N ILE A 219 7.44 -14.80 15.53
CA ILE A 219 6.78 -13.60 16.06
C ILE A 219 6.82 -12.47 15.04
N TYR A 220 7.99 -12.25 14.42
CA TYR A 220 8.15 -11.18 13.43
C TYR A 220 7.42 -11.50 12.13
N THR A 221 7.58 -12.71 11.60
CA THR A 221 6.90 -13.15 10.36
C THR A 221 5.40 -13.20 10.55
N GLY A 222 4.90 -13.72 11.66
CA GLY A 222 3.48 -13.78 11.96
C GLY A 222 2.83 -12.40 12.06
N LEU A 223 3.52 -11.39 12.62
CA LEU A 223 2.99 -10.02 12.63
C LEU A 223 2.95 -9.41 11.22
N ILE A 224 3.97 -9.64 10.41
CA ILE A 224 4.01 -9.16 9.02
C ILE A 224 2.88 -9.80 8.21
N GLU A 225 2.66 -11.10 8.36
CA GLU A 225 1.58 -11.83 7.69
C GLU A 225 0.20 -11.33 8.14
N LEU A 226 0.01 -11.14 9.45
CA LEU A 226 -1.23 -10.58 9.99
C LEU A 226 -1.53 -9.20 9.40
N VAL A 227 -0.55 -8.30 9.36
CA VAL A 227 -0.75 -6.96 8.78
C VAL A 227 -1.08 -7.05 7.29
N ASN A 228 -0.40 -7.91 6.54
CA ASN A 228 -0.70 -8.09 5.11
C ASN A 228 -2.12 -8.62 4.90
N SER A 229 -2.55 -9.60 5.69
CA SER A 229 -3.90 -10.15 5.67
C SER A 229 -4.95 -9.08 5.97
N GLU A 230 -4.77 -8.31 7.05
CA GLU A 230 -5.69 -7.23 7.43
C GLU A 230 -5.80 -6.14 6.36
N VAL A 231 -4.67 -5.73 5.75
CA VAL A 231 -4.66 -4.75 4.66
C VAL A 231 -5.41 -5.29 3.43
N SER A 232 -5.21 -6.56 3.08
CA SER A 232 -5.91 -7.21 1.96
C SER A 232 -7.41 -7.32 2.22
N ASN A 233 -7.80 -7.74 3.43
CA ASN A 233 -9.19 -7.84 3.85
C ASN A 233 -9.90 -6.49 3.86
N LEU A 234 -9.21 -5.44 4.29
CA LEU A 234 -9.79 -4.10 4.33
C LEU A 234 -10.03 -3.52 2.93
N ILE A 235 -9.08 -3.69 2.01
CA ILE A 235 -9.13 -3.07 0.68
C ILE A 235 -9.89 -3.94 -0.32
N LEU A 236 -9.60 -5.24 -0.38
CA LEU A 236 -10.19 -6.17 -1.36
C LEU A 236 -11.40 -6.95 -0.82
N GLY A 237 -11.63 -6.93 0.49
CA GLY A 237 -12.69 -7.72 1.12
C GLY A 237 -12.31 -9.17 1.41
N SER A 238 -11.18 -9.65 0.91
CA SER A 238 -10.66 -10.98 1.23
C SER A 238 -9.16 -11.10 0.93
N GLU A 239 -8.46 -11.90 1.72
CA GLU A 239 -7.04 -12.21 1.55
C GLU A 239 -6.76 -13.02 0.26
N SER A 240 -7.70 -13.87 -0.14
CA SER A 240 -7.56 -14.74 -1.33
C SER A 240 -7.44 -13.94 -2.64
N MET A 241 -7.95 -12.71 -2.69
CA MET A 241 -7.86 -11.85 -3.86
C MET A 241 -6.49 -11.19 -4.03
N ALA A 242 -5.71 -11.10 -2.97
CA ALA A 242 -4.34 -10.56 -3.00
C ALA A 242 -3.27 -11.59 -3.41
N GLY A 243 -3.66 -12.80 -3.80
CA GLY A 243 -2.72 -13.86 -4.20
C GLY A 243 -2.12 -14.64 -3.03
N GLY A 244 -2.66 -14.46 -1.82
CA GLY A 244 -2.29 -15.26 -0.65
C GLY A 244 -2.92 -16.65 -0.69
N MET A 245 -2.13 -17.64 -0.42
CA MET A 245 -2.37 -19.08 -0.23
C MET A 245 -3.60 -19.70 -0.91
N GLN A 246 -3.32 -20.63 -1.79
CA GLN A 246 -4.18 -21.69 -2.37
C GLN A 246 -5.68 -21.53 -2.09
N SER A 247 -6.33 -20.70 -2.89
CA SER A 247 -7.78 -20.64 -2.90
C SER A 247 -8.33 -21.81 -3.71
N TYR A 248 -9.13 -22.65 -3.09
CA TYR A 248 -9.98 -23.63 -3.79
C TYR A 248 -10.85 -22.87 -4.80
N VAL A 249 -10.93 -23.37 -6.03
CA VAL A 249 -11.66 -22.76 -7.17
C VAL A 249 -13.11 -22.36 -6.84
N GLY A 250 -13.73 -22.98 -5.84
CA GLY A 250 -15.08 -22.65 -5.35
C GLY A 250 -15.16 -21.40 -4.47
N SER A 251 -14.09 -21.03 -3.77
CA SER A 251 -14.07 -19.85 -2.92
C SER A 251 -13.85 -18.57 -3.73
N THR A 252 -13.19 -18.66 -4.88
CA THR A 252 -12.86 -17.52 -5.73
C THR A 252 -14.12 -16.82 -6.29
N LYS A 253 -15.16 -17.58 -6.64
CA LYS A 253 -16.43 -17.01 -7.12
C LYS A 253 -17.19 -16.28 -6.01
N ALA A 254 -17.30 -16.87 -4.82
CA ALA A 254 -17.94 -16.21 -3.68
C ALA A 254 -17.21 -14.93 -3.26
N HIS A 255 -15.88 -14.89 -3.36
CA HIS A 255 -15.09 -13.70 -3.07
C HIS A 255 -15.23 -12.61 -4.16
N GLN A 256 -15.37 -13.01 -5.44
CA GLN A 256 -15.68 -12.08 -6.52
C GLN A 256 -17.06 -11.44 -6.37
N ASP A 257 -18.05 -12.22 -5.91
CA ASP A 257 -19.40 -11.71 -5.66
C ASP A 257 -19.39 -10.70 -4.48
N ILE A 258 -18.72 -11.00 -3.37
CA ILE A 258 -18.54 -10.08 -2.24
C ILE A 258 -17.82 -8.80 -2.67
N PHE A 259 -16.84 -8.91 -3.56
CA PHE A 259 -16.12 -7.78 -4.10
C PHE A 259 -17.02 -6.89 -4.97
N ARG A 260 -17.86 -7.49 -5.83
CA ARG A 260 -18.84 -6.76 -6.63
C ARG A 260 -19.83 -5.99 -5.78
N ASP A 261 -20.38 -6.62 -4.74
CA ASP A 261 -21.32 -5.99 -3.80
C ASP A 261 -20.71 -4.79 -3.05
N ARG A 262 -19.38 -4.69 -2.95
CA ARG A 262 -18.71 -3.53 -2.33
C ARG A 262 -18.49 -2.37 -3.29
N ILE A 263 -18.54 -2.62 -4.58
CA ILE A 263 -18.29 -1.62 -5.64
C ILE A 263 -19.60 -1.01 -6.14
N GLU A 264 -20.71 -1.75 -6.10
CA GLU A 264 -22.06 -1.23 -6.36
C GLU A 264 -22.55 -0.35 -5.20
#